data_3e81cad532293b6fa447b1692bcbe7ef
#
_entry.id   3e81cad532293b6fa447b1692bcbe7ef
#
_cell.length_a   1.000
_cell.length_b   1.000
_cell.length_c   1.000
_cell.angle_alpha   90.00
_cell.angle_beta   90.00
_cell.angle_gamma   90.00
#
_symmetry.space_group_name_H-M   'P 1'
#
loop_
_entity.id
_entity.type
_entity.pdbx_description
1 polymer ?
#
loop_
_entity_poly.entity_id
_entity_poly.type
_entity_poly.pdbx_seq_one_letter_code
_entity_poly.pdbx_strand_id
1 'polypeptide(L)'
;MKAPSMMKRQSVLRTEKYSLETTAEAEEEPPGAALIAALEEEPSSTGAQRQRVFGHIPDNLWNDWRWQFRNRITTVEQIARYIPLTAEEQAKLKLVTIKYPLAITPYYLSLINPANPNDPIRMQAVPSFEEIALTGTGSEDPLEERRDSVVPGLVHRYPDRALMVLTDICPMLCRHCTRKREWRHGGWVRTPAQVEAMLDYIRNHKEVRDVVISGGDPLTLSTHHLENVISQLRSIEHVEIIRIGTRFPVVLPQRIDDELCAMLSKYGPIWLNTHFNHYREITPEAAAACDRLVRSGVPVNNQSVLLRGINDTVEIQSRLCQGLLRIKVRPYYLFQCDEVEGTEHLRTSLATGLKIIEGMRGYTSGLAVPTFVIDLPQGGGKVPVQPNYVLAQTGDELLVRNYRGHIYHCHNPKPKAKTKTVPVADLVKVAVPVKKAGIRDADRLSLRS
;
A
#
# COMPACT_ATOMS: atom_id res chain seq x y z
N MET A 1 -70.90 -32.62 -23.37
CA MET A 1 -69.57 -33.25 -23.20
C MET A 1 -68.89 -32.58 -22.04
N LYS A 2 -68.57 -33.36 -21.01
CA LYS A 2 -68.12 -32.90 -19.68
C LYS A 2 -66.67 -32.48 -19.68
N ALA A 3 -66.34 -31.33 -19.02
CA ALA A 3 -64.98 -30.92 -18.68
C ALA A 3 -64.43 -31.72 -17.48
N PRO A 4 -63.11 -32.02 -17.42
CA PRO A 4 -62.58 -32.68 -16.25
C PRO A 4 -61.98 -31.68 -15.24
N SER A 5 -62.18 -32.08 -14.01
CA SER A 5 -61.88 -31.53 -12.70
C SER A 5 -60.45 -31.11 -12.49
N MET A 6 -60.26 -29.95 -11.84
CA MET A 6 -59.01 -29.48 -11.26
C MET A 6 -58.63 -30.31 -10.04
N MET A 7 -57.52 -31.01 -10.12
CA MET A 7 -56.86 -31.66 -8.97
C MET A 7 -55.89 -30.69 -8.26
N LYS A 8 -56.19 -30.30 -7.01
CA LYS A 8 -55.31 -29.58 -6.10
C LYS A 8 -54.15 -30.48 -5.70
N ARG A 9 -52.91 -30.11 -6.08
CA ARG A 9 -51.70 -30.68 -5.49
C ARG A 9 -51.33 -29.87 -4.25
N GLN A 10 -51.54 -30.46 -3.07
CA GLN A 10 -50.90 -30.06 -1.82
C GLN A 10 -49.45 -30.56 -1.85
N SER A 11 -48.47 -29.64 -1.87
CA SER A 11 -47.07 -29.96 -1.64
C SER A 11 -46.84 -30.01 -0.13
N VAL A 12 -46.65 -31.20 0.39
CA VAL A 12 -46.17 -31.43 1.75
C VAL A 12 -44.68 -31.19 1.77
N LEU A 13 -44.24 -30.05 2.34
CA LEU A 13 -42.84 -29.80 2.69
C LEU A 13 -42.48 -30.67 3.91
N ARG A 14 -41.77 -31.77 3.66
CA ARG A 14 -41.07 -32.52 4.71
C ARG A 14 -39.92 -31.68 5.18
N THR A 15 -39.97 -31.21 6.42
CA THR A 15 -38.82 -30.70 7.16
C THR A 15 -37.98 -31.89 7.62
N GLU A 16 -36.94 -32.23 6.86
CA GLU A 16 -35.89 -33.10 7.35
C GLU A 16 -35.04 -32.30 8.34
N LYS A 17 -35.08 -32.71 9.61
CA LYS A 17 -34.12 -32.27 10.63
C LYS A 17 -32.75 -32.89 10.30
N TYR A 18 -31.84 -32.10 9.73
CA TYR A 18 -30.43 -32.47 9.71
C TYR A 18 -29.90 -32.31 11.13
N SER A 19 -29.68 -33.42 11.83
CA SER A 19 -28.80 -33.47 12.98
C SER A 19 -27.36 -33.36 12.49
N LEU A 20 -26.72 -32.20 12.69
CA LEU A 20 -25.28 -32.07 12.58
C LEU A 20 -24.66 -32.83 13.74
N GLU A 21 -24.17 -34.03 13.48
CA GLU A 21 -23.20 -34.69 14.37
C GLU A 21 -21.92 -33.80 14.31
N THR A 22 -21.66 -33.10 15.41
CA THR A 22 -20.37 -32.43 15.65
C THR A 22 -19.35 -33.54 15.91
N THR A 23 -18.65 -33.97 14.85
CA THR A 23 -17.35 -34.61 15.03
C THR A 23 -16.44 -33.54 15.63
N ALA A 24 -15.94 -33.76 16.83
CA ALA A 24 -14.88 -32.98 17.42
C ALA A 24 -13.63 -33.20 16.56
N GLU A 25 -13.46 -32.37 15.52
CA GLU A 25 -12.20 -32.24 14.83
C GLU A 25 -11.21 -31.58 15.81
N ALA A 26 -10.03 -32.18 15.91
CA ALA A 26 -8.93 -31.66 16.72
C ALA A 26 -8.79 -30.17 16.44
N GLU A 27 -8.71 -29.36 17.50
CA GLU A 27 -8.41 -27.94 17.39
C GLU A 27 -7.04 -27.80 16.71
N GLU A 28 -7.02 -27.60 15.41
CA GLU A 28 -5.83 -27.11 14.72
C GLU A 28 -5.52 -25.75 15.35
N GLU A 29 -4.32 -25.64 15.95
CA GLU A 29 -3.83 -24.36 16.45
C GLU A 29 -4.02 -23.28 15.36
N PRO A 30 -4.55 -22.11 15.72
CA PRO A 30 -4.76 -21.06 14.74
C PRO A 30 -3.41 -20.70 14.08
N PRO A 31 -3.35 -20.50 12.77
CA PRO A 31 -2.11 -20.18 12.04
C PRO A 31 -1.29 -19.02 12.64
N GLY A 32 -1.87 -18.27 13.56
CA GLY A 32 -1.23 -17.19 14.29
C GLY A 32 -0.11 -17.62 15.27
N ALA A 33 -0.14 -18.83 15.84
CA ALA A 33 0.90 -19.26 16.76
C ALA A 33 2.21 -19.58 16.02
N ALA A 34 2.12 -20.29 14.89
CA ALA A 34 3.26 -20.52 14.00
C ALA A 34 3.80 -19.21 13.38
N LEU A 35 2.90 -18.23 13.11
CA LEU A 35 3.28 -16.90 12.62
C LEU A 35 4.08 -16.11 13.68
N ILE A 36 3.78 -16.25 14.96
CA ILE A 36 4.47 -15.56 16.06
C ILE A 36 5.87 -16.15 16.26
N ALA A 37 6.03 -17.46 16.20
CA ALA A 37 7.33 -18.13 16.32
C ALA A 37 8.29 -17.78 15.16
N ALA A 38 7.75 -17.60 13.93
CA ALA A 38 8.52 -17.17 12.77
C ALA A 38 8.92 -15.67 12.78
N LEU A 39 8.42 -14.87 13.74
CA LEU A 39 8.82 -13.48 13.94
C LEU A 39 10.16 -13.31 14.67
N GLU A 40 10.74 -14.40 15.20
CA GLU A 40 11.97 -14.38 16.00
C GLU A 40 13.27 -14.44 15.17
N GLU A 41 13.22 -14.58 13.83
CA GLU A 41 14.38 -14.28 13.02
C GLU A 41 14.62 -12.76 13.02
N GLU A 42 15.49 -12.31 13.92
CA GLU A 42 15.95 -10.93 13.97
C GLU A 42 16.48 -10.51 12.58
N PRO A 43 16.10 -9.33 12.07
CA PRO A 43 16.76 -8.77 10.89
C PRO A 43 18.25 -8.69 11.24
N SER A 44 19.08 -9.44 10.50
CA SER A 44 20.56 -9.39 10.66
C SER A 44 20.98 -7.91 10.70
N SER A 45 21.76 -7.52 11.73
CA SER A 45 22.11 -6.13 11.95
C SER A 45 22.66 -5.53 10.64
N THR A 46 22.04 -4.44 10.18
CA THR A 46 22.46 -3.74 8.95
C THR A 46 23.94 -3.37 8.95
N GLY A 47 24.52 -3.15 10.14
CA GLY A 47 25.95 -2.90 10.32
C GLY A 47 26.85 -4.05 9.88
N ALA A 48 26.51 -5.31 10.24
CA ALA A 48 27.29 -6.48 9.84
C ALA A 48 27.19 -6.73 8.33
N GLN A 49 26.02 -6.53 7.74
CA GLN A 49 25.82 -6.65 6.29
C GLN A 49 26.55 -5.54 5.51
N ARG A 50 26.49 -4.30 5.99
CA ARG A 50 27.24 -3.16 5.43
C ARG A 50 28.75 -3.49 5.38
N GLN A 51 29.33 -3.93 6.49
CA GLN A 51 30.76 -4.24 6.57
C GLN A 51 31.14 -5.38 5.64
N ARG A 52 30.30 -6.41 5.54
CA ARG A 52 30.51 -7.55 4.63
C ARG A 52 30.51 -7.12 3.16
N VAL A 53 29.59 -6.22 2.77
CA VAL A 53 29.39 -5.83 1.37
C VAL A 53 30.35 -4.73 0.93
N PHE A 54 30.56 -3.71 1.75
CA PHE A 54 31.32 -2.49 1.39
C PHE A 54 32.65 -2.32 2.13
N GLY A 55 32.98 -3.21 3.07
CA GLY A 55 34.12 -3.02 3.96
C GLY A 55 33.92 -1.83 4.92
N HIS A 56 35.01 -1.20 5.31
CA HIS A 56 34.94 -0.08 6.22
C HIS A 56 34.64 1.25 5.49
N ILE A 57 33.42 1.71 5.63
CA ILE A 57 33.00 3.08 5.23
C ILE A 57 32.73 3.86 6.53
N PRO A 58 33.31 5.06 6.73
CA PRO A 58 33.02 5.89 7.90
C PRO A 58 31.54 6.18 8.08
N ASP A 59 31.06 6.20 9.31
CA ASP A 59 29.62 6.38 9.61
C ASP A 59 29.07 7.72 9.14
N ASN A 60 29.86 8.77 9.19
CA ASN A 60 29.49 10.08 8.69
C ASN A 60 29.23 10.08 7.17
N LEU A 61 29.94 9.28 6.39
CA LEU A 61 29.71 9.11 4.96
C LEU A 61 28.50 8.18 4.70
N TRP A 62 28.44 7.07 5.43
CA TRP A 62 27.31 6.12 5.28
C TRP A 62 25.97 6.76 5.59
N ASN A 63 25.92 7.63 6.58
CA ASN A 63 24.72 8.34 6.99
C ASN A 63 24.45 9.64 6.21
N ASP A 64 25.34 10.05 5.32
CA ASP A 64 25.08 11.13 4.36
C ASP A 64 24.29 10.60 3.17
N TRP A 65 23.02 10.98 3.07
CA TRP A 65 22.17 10.55 1.96
C TRP A 65 22.69 11.02 0.59
N ARG A 66 23.41 12.16 0.55
CA ARG A 66 24.00 12.68 -0.69
C ARG A 66 25.17 11.79 -1.13
N TRP A 67 25.96 11.27 -0.19
CA TRP A 67 26.97 10.28 -0.48
C TRP A 67 26.34 8.99 -1.02
N GLN A 68 25.34 8.45 -0.35
CA GLN A 68 24.59 7.27 -0.80
C GLN A 68 24.04 7.44 -2.22
N PHE A 69 23.46 8.61 -2.49
CA PHE A 69 22.91 8.93 -3.81
C PHE A 69 23.98 9.02 -4.90
N ARG A 70 25.14 9.64 -4.64
CA ARG A 70 26.24 9.73 -5.59
C ARG A 70 26.93 8.40 -5.83
N ASN A 71 26.95 7.51 -4.85
CA ASN A 71 27.58 6.20 -4.92
C ASN A 71 26.62 5.07 -5.27
N ARG A 72 25.50 5.39 -5.93
CA ARG A 72 24.58 4.36 -6.42
C ARG A 72 25.31 3.43 -7.39
N ILE A 73 24.95 2.15 -7.32
CA ILE A 73 25.35 1.13 -8.28
C ILE A 73 24.50 1.31 -9.53
N THR A 74 25.13 1.62 -10.67
CA THR A 74 24.44 1.97 -11.92
C THR A 74 24.86 1.12 -13.12
N THR A 75 25.84 0.23 -12.94
CA THR A 75 26.31 -0.65 -14.02
C THR A 75 26.33 -2.12 -13.57
N VAL A 76 26.28 -3.03 -14.55
CA VAL A 76 26.36 -4.48 -14.30
C VAL A 76 27.72 -4.87 -13.72
N GLU A 77 28.80 -4.21 -14.14
CA GLU A 77 30.15 -4.43 -13.63
C GLU A 77 30.27 -4.04 -12.16
N GLN A 78 29.60 -2.97 -11.76
CA GLN A 78 29.56 -2.57 -10.36
C GLN A 78 28.80 -3.59 -9.51
N ILE A 79 27.62 -4.04 -9.95
CA ILE A 79 26.82 -4.99 -9.16
C ILE A 79 27.48 -6.37 -9.07
N ALA A 80 28.20 -6.80 -10.12
CA ALA A 80 28.95 -8.06 -10.14
C ALA A 80 30.06 -8.15 -9.09
N ARG A 81 30.47 -7.01 -8.49
CA ARG A 81 31.43 -7.00 -7.37
C ARG A 81 30.77 -7.44 -6.05
N TYR A 82 29.45 -7.36 -5.95
CA TYR A 82 28.70 -7.59 -4.72
C TYR A 82 27.80 -8.83 -4.79
N ILE A 83 27.32 -9.14 -5.98
CA ILE A 83 26.44 -10.28 -6.24
C ILE A 83 27.17 -11.21 -7.23
N PRO A 84 27.33 -12.50 -6.89
CA PRO A 84 27.92 -13.48 -7.81
C PRO A 84 27.08 -13.55 -9.09
N LEU A 85 27.68 -13.23 -10.24
CA LEU A 85 27.07 -13.29 -11.55
C LEU A 85 28.02 -13.97 -12.51
N THR A 86 27.56 -14.99 -13.23
CA THR A 86 28.30 -15.62 -14.32
C THR A 86 28.50 -14.64 -15.49
N ALA A 87 29.42 -14.92 -16.39
CA ALA A 87 29.64 -14.09 -17.56
C ALA A 87 28.39 -14.02 -18.47
N GLU A 88 27.62 -15.10 -18.54
CA GLU A 88 26.35 -15.16 -19.29
C GLU A 88 25.28 -14.27 -18.64
N GLU A 89 25.12 -14.34 -17.31
CA GLU A 89 24.17 -13.48 -16.57
C GLU A 89 24.55 -12.01 -16.74
N GLN A 90 25.84 -11.65 -16.62
CA GLN A 90 26.28 -10.27 -16.85
C GLN A 90 25.94 -9.80 -18.27
N ALA A 91 26.16 -10.64 -19.29
CA ALA A 91 25.81 -10.31 -20.67
C ALA A 91 24.30 -10.09 -20.85
N LYS A 92 23.45 -10.96 -20.26
CA LYS A 92 21.99 -10.80 -20.25
C LYS A 92 21.56 -9.51 -19.54
N LEU A 93 22.11 -9.21 -18.37
CA LEU A 93 21.78 -7.99 -17.64
C LEU A 93 22.20 -6.72 -18.40
N LYS A 94 23.33 -6.75 -19.11
CA LYS A 94 23.73 -5.62 -19.98
C LYS A 94 22.72 -5.34 -21.07
N LEU A 95 22.14 -6.37 -21.69
CA LEU A 95 21.06 -6.19 -22.67
C LEU A 95 19.82 -5.52 -22.03
N VAL A 96 19.44 -5.93 -20.82
CA VAL A 96 18.32 -5.32 -20.09
C VAL A 96 18.59 -3.85 -19.78
N THR A 97 19.84 -3.53 -19.35
CA THR A 97 20.18 -2.15 -18.95
C THR A 97 20.23 -1.15 -20.09
N ILE A 98 20.29 -1.60 -21.34
CA ILE A 98 20.12 -0.73 -22.53
C ILE A 98 18.71 -0.11 -22.54
N LYS A 99 17.68 -0.91 -22.23
CA LYS A 99 16.29 -0.47 -22.22
C LYS A 99 15.84 0.04 -20.84
N TYR A 100 16.22 -0.68 -19.79
CA TYR A 100 15.81 -0.44 -18.41
C TYR A 100 17.04 -0.28 -17.52
N PRO A 101 17.54 0.95 -17.34
CA PRO A 101 18.76 1.21 -16.58
C PRO A 101 18.68 0.70 -15.13
N LEU A 102 19.83 0.66 -14.47
CA LEU A 102 20.02 0.21 -13.10
C LEU A 102 20.41 1.41 -12.23
N ALA A 103 19.83 1.52 -11.05
CA ALA A 103 20.31 2.34 -9.96
C ALA A 103 19.90 1.75 -8.62
N ILE A 104 20.86 1.49 -7.73
CA ILE A 104 20.62 0.94 -6.38
C ILE A 104 21.50 1.72 -5.41
N THR A 105 20.95 2.19 -4.29
CA THR A 105 21.75 2.82 -3.23
C THR A 105 22.64 1.79 -2.54
N PRO A 106 23.84 2.16 -2.05
CA PRO A 106 24.65 1.27 -1.22
C PRO A 106 23.89 0.69 -0.02
N TYR A 107 23.08 1.51 0.63
CA TYR A 107 22.24 1.07 1.74
C TYR A 107 21.30 -0.07 1.31
N TYR A 108 20.50 0.09 0.23
CA TYR A 108 19.57 -0.93 -0.19
C TYR A 108 20.26 -2.19 -0.71
N LEU A 109 21.39 -2.03 -1.39
CA LEU A 109 22.21 -3.16 -1.83
C LEU A 109 22.71 -4.00 -0.63
N SER A 110 23.04 -3.36 0.50
CA SER A 110 23.48 -4.08 1.71
C SER A 110 22.42 -5.03 2.29
N LEU A 111 21.14 -4.81 1.98
CA LEU A 111 20.02 -5.66 2.43
C LEU A 111 19.86 -6.95 1.61
N ILE A 112 20.48 -7.01 0.42
CA ILE A 112 20.39 -8.15 -0.49
C ILE A 112 21.21 -9.34 0.07
N ASN A 113 20.61 -10.53 0.06
CA ASN A 113 21.36 -11.76 0.24
C ASN A 113 21.99 -12.16 -1.11
N PRO A 114 23.31 -11.97 -1.30
CA PRO A 114 23.94 -12.21 -2.59
C PRO A 114 23.95 -13.68 -3.03
N ALA A 115 23.83 -14.62 -2.09
CA ALA A 115 23.82 -16.06 -2.35
C ALA A 115 22.46 -16.58 -2.83
N ASN A 116 21.39 -15.80 -2.65
CA ASN A 116 20.04 -16.20 -3.06
C ASN A 116 19.61 -15.44 -4.33
N PRO A 117 19.52 -16.09 -5.50
CA PRO A 117 19.04 -15.44 -6.72
C PRO A 117 17.58 -14.99 -6.63
N ASN A 118 16.78 -15.63 -5.79
CA ASN A 118 15.38 -15.32 -5.53
C ASN A 118 15.18 -14.45 -4.27
N ASP A 119 16.22 -13.75 -3.82
CA ASP A 119 16.12 -12.84 -2.68
C ASP A 119 15.09 -11.74 -3.00
N PRO A 120 14.05 -11.52 -2.15
CA PRO A 120 12.97 -10.58 -2.44
C PRO A 120 13.43 -9.12 -2.50
N ILE A 121 14.55 -8.77 -1.87
CA ILE A 121 15.15 -7.44 -1.96
C ILE A 121 15.88 -7.29 -3.29
N ARG A 122 16.64 -8.34 -3.71
CA ARG A 122 17.34 -8.40 -5.00
C ARG A 122 16.34 -8.27 -6.16
N MET A 123 15.26 -9.04 -6.14
CA MET A 123 14.25 -9.05 -7.22
C MET A 123 13.57 -7.69 -7.44
N GLN A 124 13.54 -6.83 -6.44
CA GLN A 124 12.96 -5.49 -6.56
C GLN A 124 13.92 -4.45 -7.15
N ALA A 125 15.22 -4.70 -7.13
CA ALA A 125 16.26 -3.69 -7.44
C ALA A 125 17.17 -4.09 -8.60
N VAL A 126 17.53 -5.38 -8.69
CA VAL A 126 18.43 -5.90 -9.72
C VAL A 126 17.62 -6.25 -10.97
N PRO A 127 18.06 -5.80 -12.16
CA PRO A 127 17.41 -6.19 -13.43
C PRO A 127 17.31 -7.69 -13.60
N SER A 128 16.27 -8.15 -14.30
CA SER A 128 16.11 -9.53 -14.72
C SER A 128 15.97 -9.61 -16.25
N PHE A 129 16.49 -10.68 -16.85
CA PHE A 129 16.39 -10.90 -18.30
C PHE A 129 14.93 -11.02 -18.77
N GLU A 130 14.04 -11.50 -17.91
CA GLU A 130 12.60 -11.57 -18.16
C GLU A 130 11.97 -10.21 -18.48
N GLU A 131 12.56 -9.09 -18.05
CA GLU A 131 12.06 -7.74 -18.38
C GLU A 131 12.04 -7.44 -19.87
N ILE A 132 12.89 -8.11 -20.66
CA ILE A 132 12.96 -7.96 -22.11
C ILE A 132 12.57 -9.24 -22.87
N ALA A 133 12.62 -10.41 -22.21
CA ALA A 133 12.28 -11.69 -22.82
C ALA A 133 10.78 -11.95 -22.82
N LEU A 134 10.05 -11.50 -21.78
CA LEU A 134 8.61 -11.63 -21.68
C LEU A 134 7.97 -10.33 -22.18
N THR A 135 7.52 -10.33 -23.42
CA THR A 135 6.89 -9.17 -24.06
C THR A 135 5.49 -9.52 -24.55
N GLY A 136 4.60 -8.52 -24.58
CA GLY A 136 3.33 -8.64 -25.28
C GLY A 136 2.07 -8.36 -24.47
N THR A 137 2.14 -8.19 -23.14
CA THR A 137 0.97 -7.92 -22.31
C THR A 137 1.05 -6.62 -21.49
N GLY A 138 2.08 -5.80 -21.73
CA GLY A 138 2.28 -4.55 -21.01
C GLY A 138 2.17 -3.32 -21.89
N SER A 139 1.92 -2.16 -21.26
CA SER A 139 1.94 -0.83 -21.86
C SER A 139 3.04 0.01 -21.24
N GLU A 140 3.62 0.94 -22.01
CA GLU A 140 4.54 1.95 -21.46
C GLU A 140 3.84 2.89 -20.47
N ASP A 141 2.54 3.17 -20.68
CA ASP A 141 1.73 4.05 -19.83
C ASP A 141 0.38 3.39 -19.49
N PRO A 142 0.38 2.32 -18.67
CA PRO A 142 -0.84 1.55 -18.36
C PRO A 142 -1.89 2.39 -17.64
N LEU A 143 -1.47 3.45 -16.95
CA LEU A 143 -2.34 4.36 -16.23
C LEU A 143 -2.82 5.54 -17.09
N GLU A 144 -2.34 5.67 -18.33
CA GLU A 144 -2.66 6.78 -19.24
C GLU A 144 -2.46 8.18 -18.61
N GLU A 145 -1.36 8.34 -17.86
CA GLU A 145 -1.03 9.62 -17.24
C GLU A 145 -0.81 10.73 -18.25
N ARG A 146 -0.32 10.39 -19.48
CA ARG A 146 -0.12 11.37 -20.57
C ARG A 146 -1.45 11.94 -21.03
N ARG A 147 -2.50 11.13 -21.13
CA ARG A 147 -3.84 11.58 -21.54
C ARG A 147 -4.45 12.53 -20.52
N ASP A 148 -4.31 12.23 -19.24
CA ASP A 148 -4.90 12.99 -18.14
C ASP A 148 -3.99 14.15 -17.67
N SER A 149 -2.87 14.40 -18.38
CA SER A 149 -1.94 15.49 -18.08
C SER A 149 -2.47 16.82 -18.64
N VAL A 150 -2.96 17.68 -17.77
CA VAL A 150 -3.59 18.97 -18.11
C VAL A 150 -2.58 20.07 -18.38
N VAL A 151 -1.44 20.04 -17.70
CA VAL A 151 -0.22 20.79 -18.01
C VAL A 151 0.96 19.84 -17.82
N PRO A 152 2.15 20.10 -18.42
CA PRO A 152 3.29 19.20 -18.33
C PRO A 152 3.64 18.82 -16.89
N GLY A 153 3.37 17.56 -16.50
CA GLY A 153 3.64 17.03 -15.18
C GLY A 153 2.53 17.13 -14.15
N LEU A 154 1.36 17.70 -14.51
CA LEU A 154 0.19 17.70 -13.65
C LEU A 154 -0.89 16.78 -14.24
N VAL A 155 -1.17 15.68 -13.56
CA VAL A 155 -2.21 14.70 -13.93
C VAL A 155 -3.46 14.95 -13.09
N HIS A 156 -4.59 15.24 -13.76
CA HIS A 156 -5.87 15.49 -13.11
C HIS A 156 -6.94 14.52 -13.62
N ARG A 157 -6.99 13.33 -13.01
CA ARG A 157 -7.93 12.24 -13.35
C ARG A 157 -9.18 12.26 -12.49
N TYR A 158 -9.01 12.49 -11.20
CA TYR A 158 -10.10 12.44 -10.23
C TYR A 158 -10.62 13.84 -9.94
N PRO A 159 -11.93 14.02 -9.74
CA PRO A 159 -12.50 15.36 -9.61
C PRO A 159 -11.89 16.25 -8.54
N ASP A 160 -11.45 15.63 -7.40
CA ASP A 160 -11.03 16.35 -6.21
C ASP A 160 -9.50 16.34 -5.96
N ARG A 161 -8.71 15.71 -6.88
CA ARG A 161 -7.27 15.55 -6.61
C ARG A 161 -6.42 15.55 -7.86
N ALA A 162 -5.22 16.12 -7.72
CA ALA A 162 -4.22 16.18 -8.78
C ALA A 162 -2.89 15.59 -8.34
N LEU A 163 -2.12 15.07 -9.31
CA LEU A 163 -0.79 14.52 -9.12
C LEU A 163 0.24 15.43 -9.79
N MET A 164 1.17 15.97 -9.01
CA MET A 164 2.33 16.76 -9.49
C MET A 164 3.55 15.85 -9.64
N VAL A 165 4.04 15.69 -10.86
CA VAL A 165 5.25 14.94 -11.21
C VAL A 165 6.41 15.91 -11.35
N LEU A 166 7.24 16.07 -10.29
CA LEU A 166 8.26 17.11 -10.21
C LEU A 166 9.61 16.74 -10.81
N THR A 167 9.91 15.42 -10.90
CA THR A 167 11.19 14.89 -11.38
C THR A 167 11.02 13.46 -11.86
N ASP A 168 11.92 12.95 -12.70
CA ASP A 168 12.04 11.51 -13.03
C ASP A 168 13.19 10.83 -12.27
N ILE A 169 13.94 11.58 -11.46
CA ILE A 169 15.09 11.08 -10.73
C ILE A 169 14.63 10.27 -9.51
N CYS A 170 15.25 9.08 -9.31
CA CYS A 170 15.02 8.21 -8.15
C CYS A 170 16.34 7.82 -7.49
N PRO A 171 16.33 7.53 -6.17
CA PRO A 171 17.47 6.95 -5.49
C PRO A 171 17.71 5.49 -5.93
N MET A 172 16.63 4.77 -6.26
CA MET A 172 16.64 3.41 -6.77
C MET A 172 15.61 3.25 -7.88
N LEU A 173 15.93 2.51 -8.93
CA LEU A 173 15.02 2.16 -10.02
C LEU A 173 14.32 0.83 -9.72
N CYS A 174 13.12 0.93 -9.12
CA CYS A 174 12.31 -0.23 -8.72
C CYS A 174 11.85 -1.04 -9.93
N ARG A 175 12.17 -2.34 -10.02
CA ARG A 175 11.87 -3.15 -11.21
C ARG A 175 10.39 -3.27 -11.55
N HIS A 176 9.50 -3.02 -10.60
CA HIS A 176 8.03 -2.97 -10.75
C HIS A 176 7.46 -1.56 -10.99
N CYS A 177 8.29 -0.56 -11.33
CA CYS A 177 7.87 0.83 -11.45
C CYS A 177 6.86 1.04 -12.58
N THR A 178 5.76 1.75 -12.30
CA THR A 178 4.73 2.11 -13.30
C THR A 178 5.20 3.14 -14.32
N ARG A 179 6.28 3.86 -14.01
CA ARG A 179 6.89 4.89 -14.86
C ARG A 179 8.25 4.48 -15.43
N LYS A 180 8.46 3.19 -15.72
CA LYS A 180 9.72 2.71 -16.36
C LYS A 180 10.06 3.48 -17.64
N ARG A 181 9.06 3.99 -18.36
CA ARG A 181 9.23 4.81 -19.56
C ARG A 181 10.06 6.07 -19.32
N GLU A 182 9.98 6.66 -18.12
CA GLU A 182 10.67 7.92 -17.79
C GLU A 182 12.19 7.72 -17.58
N TRP A 183 12.65 6.49 -17.31
CA TRP A 183 14.06 6.21 -17.03
C TRP A 183 14.99 6.46 -18.21
N ARG A 184 14.46 6.59 -19.43
CA ARG A 184 15.22 6.80 -20.66
C ARG A 184 15.59 8.27 -20.92
N HIS A 185 15.04 9.19 -20.14
CA HIS A 185 15.13 10.62 -20.45
C HIS A 185 16.27 11.37 -19.72
N GLY A 186 17.12 10.66 -19.01
CA GLY A 186 18.39 11.18 -18.53
C GLY A 186 18.36 12.04 -17.26
N GLY A 187 17.28 12.07 -16.54
CA GLY A 187 17.14 12.78 -15.27
C GLY A 187 16.78 14.26 -15.44
N TRP A 188 15.52 14.58 -15.25
CA TRP A 188 15.03 15.97 -15.31
C TRP A 188 14.38 16.37 -13.98
N VAL A 189 14.35 17.67 -13.73
CA VAL A 189 13.59 18.33 -12.68
C VAL A 189 12.74 19.41 -13.34
N ARG A 190 11.50 19.57 -12.91
CA ARG A 190 10.61 20.62 -13.44
C ARG A 190 11.21 22.00 -13.18
N THR A 191 11.19 22.84 -14.20
CA THR A 191 11.63 24.22 -14.09
C THR A 191 10.67 25.02 -13.22
N PRO A 192 11.09 26.15 -12.63
CA PRO A 192 10.18 27.02 -11.86
C PRO A 192 8.95 27.44 -12.67
N ALA A 193 9.09 27.74 -13.97
CA ALA A 193 7.96 28.10 -14.83
C ALA A 193 6.96 26.91 -15.01
N GLN A 194 7.46 25.68 -15.12
CA GLN A 194 6.59 24.49 -15.19
C GLN A 194 5.85 24.24 -13.87
N VAL A 195 6.53 24.43 -12.75
CA VAL A 195 5.91 24.32 -11.41
C VAL A 195 4.84 25.39 -11.25
N GLU A 196 5.11 26.64 -11.65
CA GLU A 196 4.14 27.72 -11.59
C GLU A 196 2.90 27.43 -12.45
N ALA A 197 3.07 26.89 -13.65
CA ALA A 197 1.93 26.49 -14.49
C ALA A 197 1.05 25.40 -13.81
N MET A 198 1.64 24.46 -13.07
CA MET A 198 0.88 23.48 -12.28
C MET A 198 0.12 24.14 -11.13
N LEU A 199 0.76 25.07 -10.42
CA LEU A 199 0.15 25.80 -9.31
C LEU A 199 -0.98 26.72 -9.81
N ASP A 200 -0.80 27.39 -10.94
CA ASP A 200 -1.84 28.21 -11.56
C ASP A 200 -3.05 27.39 -11.97
N TYR A 201 -2.83 26.20 -12.53
CA TYR A 201 -3.93 25.28 -12.80
C TYR A 201 -4.69 24.96 -11.52
N ILE A 202 -3.99 24.55 -10.45
CA ILE A 202 -4.62 24.20 -9.17
C ILE A 202 -5.38 25.41 -8.58
N ARG A 203 -4.81 26.63 -8.61
CA ARG A 203 -5.48 27.86 -8.12
C ARG A 203 -6.82 28.12 -8.82
N ASN A 204 -6.90 27.79 -10.11
CA ASN A 204 -8.08 28.01 -10.94
C ASN A 204 -9.11 26.86 -10.89
N HIS A 205 -8.78 25.72 -10.25
CA HIS A 205 -9.64 24.55 -10.15
C HIS A 205 -9.97 24.26 -8.67
N LYS A 206 -10.99 24.94 -8.15
CA LYS A 206 -11.37 24.90 -6.72
C LYS A 206 -11.84 23.56 -6.23
N GLU A 207 -12.20 22.66 -7.13
CA GLU A 207 -12.54 21.27 -6.86
C GLU A 207 -11.33 20.44 -6.42
N VAL A 208 -10.08 20.84 -6.76
CA VAL A 208 -8.84 20.15 -6.38
C VAL A 208 -8.49 20.47 -4.94
N ARG A 209 -8.90 19.60 -4.02
CA ARG A 209 -8.67 19.72 -2.58
C ARG A 209 -7.45 18.95 -2.09
N ASP A 210 -6.96 17.98 -2.88
CA ASP A 210 -5.93 17.01 -2.52
C ASP A 210 -4.85 16.99 -3.61
N VAL A 211 -3.60 17.30 -3.25
CA VAL A 211 -2.48 17.34 -4.18
C VAL A 211 -1.43 16.31 -3.77
N VAL A 212 -1.09 15.41 -4.71
CA VAL A 212 -0.04 14.40 -4.52
C VAL A 212 1.24 14.88 -5.19
N ILE A 213 2.27 15.13 -4.42
CA ILE A 213 3.62 15.41 -4.89
C ILE A 213 4.33 14.07 -5.13
N SER A 214 4.79 13.84 -6.36
CA SER A 214 5.41 12.59 -6.80
C SER A 214 6.42 12.86 -7.93
N GLY A 215 6.72 11.83 -8.72
CA GLY A 215 7.63 11.93 -9.84
C GLY A 215 8.32 10.61 -10.12
N GLY A 216 9.63 10.69 -10.31
CA GLY A 216 10.54 9.64 -9.92
C GLY A 216 10.40 9.49 -8.40
N ASP A 217 11.23 10.18 -7.64
CA ASP A 217 10.97 10.32 -6.21
C ASP A 217 11.21 11.79 -5.78
N PRO A 218 10.19 12.49 -5.27
CA PRO A 218 10.30 13.93 -4.99
C PRO A 218 11.32 14.27 -3.90
N LEU A 219 11.67 13.33 -3.00
CA LEU A 219 12.68 13.57 -1.98
C LEU A 219 14.12 13.58 -2.53
N THR A 220 14.32 13.34 -3.84
CA THR A 220 15.60 13.63 -4.52
C THR A 220 15.86 15.13 -4.64
N LEU A 221 14.81 15.94 -4.60
CA LEU A 221 14.93 17.40 -4.61
C LEU A 221 15.48 17.90 -3.26
N SER A 222 16.13 19.06 -3.29
CA SER A 222 16.57 19.69 -2.05
C SER A 222 15.39 20.08 -1.16
N THR A 223 15.61 20.14 0.16
CA THR A 223 14.57 20.58 1.12
C THR A 223 14.03 21.95 0.75
N HIS A 224 14.90 22.89 0.36
CA HIS A 224 14.51 24.21 -0.10
C HIS A 224 13.59 24.18 -1.33
N HIS A 225 13.90 23.34 -2.33
CA HIS A 225 13.03 23.22 -3.53
C HIS A 225 11.65 22.65 -3.16
N LEU A 226 11.61 21.62 -2.30
CA LEU A 226 10.34 21.06 -1.81
C LEU A 226 9.55 22.09 -0.98
N GLU A 227 10.22 22.85 -0.12
CA GLU A 227 9.60 23.89 0.70
C GLU A 227 8.93 24.97 -0.19
N ASN A 228 9.61 25.37 -1.26
CA ASN A 228 9.04 26.34 -2.21
C ASN A 228 7.73 25.83 -2.84
N VAL A 229 7.67 24.56 -3.26
CA VAL A 229 6.44 23.96 -3.82
C VAL A 229 5.36 23.81 -2.76
N ILE A 230 5.70 23.26 -1.58
CA ILE A 230 4.75 22.97 -0.52
C ILE A 230 4.16 24.26 0.07
N SER A 231 4.97 25.28 0.29
CA SER A 231 4.49 26.57 0.82
C SER A 231 3.50 27.25 -0.12
N GLN A 232 3.76 27.20 -1.42
CA GLN A 232 2.83 27.74 -2.43
C GLN A 232 1.52 26.92 -2.49
N LEU A 233 1.59 25.58 -2.46
CA LEU A 233 0.38 24.75 -2.38
C LEU A 233 -0.42 25.06 -1.12
N ARG A 234 0.24 25.26 0.03
CA ARG A 234 -0.42 25.57 1.29
C ARG A 234 -1.06 26.95 1.30
N SER A 235 -0.59 27.88 0.47
CA SER A 235 -1.22 29.21 0.31
C SER A 235 -2.51 29.17 -0.51
N ILE A 236 -2.83 28.07 -1.20
CA ILE A 236 -4.07 27.90 -1.95
C ILE A 236 -5.17 27.43 -0.98
N GLU A 237 -6.15 28.26 -0.72
CA GLU A 237 -7.17 28.08 0.33
C GLU A 237 -7.92 26.75 0.23
N HIS A 238 -8.29 26.31 -0.97
CA HIS A 238 -9.06 25.09 -1.19
C HIS A 238 -8.20 23.81 -1.19
N VAL A 239 -6.87 23.91 -1.14
CA VAL A 239 -5.98 22.73 -1.00
C VAL A 239 -5.90 22.34 0.46
N GLU A 240 -6.69 21.34 0.84
CA GLU A 240 -6.79 20.85 2.22
C GLU A 240 -5.71 19.81 2.54
N ILE A 241 -5.37 18.94 1.58
CA ILE A 241 -4.49 17.79 1.76
C ILE A 241 -3.30 17.89 0.81
N ILE A 242 -2.10 17.78 1.36
CA ILE A 242 -0.87 17.58 0.58
C ILE A 242 -0.33 16.19 0.92
N ARG A 243 -0.06 15.39 -0.11
CA ARG A 243 0.53 14.07 0.05
C ARG A 243 1.89 13.99 -0.66
N ILE A 244 2.84 13.30 -0.07
CA ILE A 244 4.15 13.03 -0.68
C ILE A 244 4.24 11.53 -0.92
N GLY A 245 4.37 11.13 -2.20
CA GLY A 245 4.63 9.74 -2.59
C GLY A 245 6.13 9.51 -2.74
N THR A 246 6.73 8.72 -1.84
CA THR A 246 8.19 8.50 -1.83
C THR A 246 8.55 7.10 -1.31
N ARG A 247 9.64 6.55 -1.83
CA ARG A 247 10.22 5.30 -1.31
C ARG A 247 11.50 5.54 -0.47
N PHE A 248 11.87 6.78 -0.22
CA PHE A 248 13.09 7.12 0.54
C PHE A 248 13.15 6.46 1.92
N PRO A 249 12.08 6.38 2.73
CA PRO A 249 12.14 5.69 4.02
C PRO A 249 12.62 4.24 3.91
N VAL A 250 12.44 3.61 2.73
CA VAL A 250 12.80 2.21 2.45
C VAL A 250 14.17 2.08 1.79
N VAL A 251 14.46 2.91 0.79
CA VAL A 251 15.64 2.72 -0.08
C VAL A 251 16.81 3.66 0.24
N LEU A 252 16.53 4.71 1.03
CA LEU A 252 17.52 5.69 1.47
C LEU A 252 17.01 6.46 2.71
N PRO A 253 16.82 5.78 3.87
CA PRO A 253 16.22 6.36 5.08
C PRO A 253 17.02 7.56 5.63
N GLN A 254 18.31 7.67 5.31
CA GLN A 254 19.19 8.79 5.73
C GLN A 254 18.71 10.16 5.20
N ARG A 255 17.88 10.19 4.14
CA ARG A 255 17.28 11.43 3.60
C ARG A 255 16.21 12.02 4.52
N ILE A 256 15.63 11.20 5.39
CA ILE A 256 14.65 11.67 6.37
C ILE A 256 15.45 12.27 7.54
N ASP A 257 16.05 13.41 7.28
CA ASP A 257 16.87 14.17 8.21
C ASP A 257 16.06 15.24 8.96
N ASP A 258 16.69 15.88 9.93
CA ASP A 258 16.03 16.89 10.78
C ASP A 258 15.63 18.13 9.98
N GLU A 259 16.41 18.51 8.94
CA GLU A 259 16.10 19.64 8.06
C GLU A 259 14.78 19.39 7.32
N LEU A 260 14.62 18.20 6.71
CA LEU A 260 13.38 17.81 6.03
C LEU A 260 12.21 17.76 6.99
N CYS A 261 12.39 17.10 8.15
CA CYS A 261 11.34 16.95 9.14
C CYS A 261 10.87 18.31 9.70
N ALA A 262 11.81 19.20 10.01
CA ALA A 262 11.51 20.56 10.47
C ALA A 262 10.73 21.36 9.40
N MET A 263 11.12 21.24 8.14
CA MET A 263 10.40 21.85 7.04
C MET A 263 8.97 21.30 6.92
N LEU A 264 8.78 19.97 6.89
CA LEU A 264 7.46 19.36 6.74
C LEU A 264 6.50 19.74 7.89
N SER A 265 7.00 19.88 9.10
CA SER A 265 6.18 20.24 10.26
C SER A 265 5.57 21.65 10.18
N LYS A 266 6.15 22.57 9.42
CA LYS A 266 5.63 23.94 9.20
C LYS A 266 4.36 23.98 8.38
N TYR A 267 4.17 23.03 7.49
CA TYR A 267 3.15 23.08 6.43
C TYR A 267 2.06 22.00 6.55
N GLY A 268 1.83 21.52 7.77
CA GLY A 268 0.78 20.52 8.03
C GLY A 268 -0.64 20.96 7.65
N PRO A 269 -1.56 20.00 7.39
CA PRO A 269 -1.35 18.57 7.40
C PRO A 269 -0.70 18.05 6.10
N ILE A 270 0.41 17.31 6.24
CA ILE A 270 1.06 16.60 5.15
C ILE A 270 0.99 15.10 5.44
N TRP A 271 0.64 14.29 4.44
CA TRP A 271 0.62 12.83 4.51
C TRP A 271 1.75 12.26 3.65
N LEU A 272 2.47 11.29 4.17
CA LEU A 272 3.51 10.61 3.40
C LEU A 272 3.07 9.17 3.08
N ASN A 273 3.11 8.83 1.79
CA ASN A 273 2.84 7.48 1.31
C ASN A 273 4.17 6.84 0.87
N THR A 274 4.58 5.79 1.60
CA THR A 274 5.80 5.03 1.30
C THR A 274 5.50 3.67 0.70
N HIS A 275 6.57 2.91 0.28
CA HIS A 275 6.45 1.64 -0.42
C HIS A 275 7.38 0.58 0.17
N PHE A 276 7.00 -0.04 1.27
CA PHE A 276 7.55 -1.31 1.74
C PHE A 276 6.81 -2.44 1.02
N ASN A 277 7.53 -3.34 0.40
CA ASN A 277 6.95 -4.52 -0.27
C ASN A 277 7.29 -5.83 0.44
N HIS A 278 8.31 -5.84 1.30
CA HIS A 278 8.71 -7.04 2.04
C HIS A 278 9.10 -6.67 3.48
N TYR A 279 8.83 -7.56 4.45
CA TYR A 279 9.12 -7.30 5.87
C TYR A 279 10.62 -7.09 6.16
N ARG A 280 11.52 -7.67 5.36
CA ARG A 280 12.97 -7.46 5.48
C ARG A 280 13.42 -6.02 5.14
N GLU A 281 12.58 -5.22 4.54
CA GLU A 281 12.83 -3.79 4.32
C GLU A 281 12.61 -2.95 5.59
N ILE A 282 11.96 -3.53 6.61
CA ILE A 282 11.73 -2.88 7.91
C ILE A 282 13.01 -3.01 8.75
N THR A 283 14.00 -2.21 8.42
CA THR A 283 15.28 -2.14 9.15
C THR A 283 15.20 -1.14 10.30
N PRO A 284 16.14 -1.15 11.25
CA PRO A 284 16.23 -0.12 12.29
C PRO A 284 16.33 1.31 11.72
N GLU A 285 17.06 1.50 10.61
CA GLU A 285 17.20 2.80 9.95
C GLU A 285 15.88 3.26 9.31
N ALA A 286 15.18 2.35 8.62
CA ALA A 286 13.87 2.63 8.05
C ALA A 286 12.82 2.94 9.14
N ALA A 287 12.85 2.19 10.24
CA ALA A 287 11.98 2.41 11.42
C ALA A 287 12.24 3.79 12.05
N ALA A 288 13.52 4.15 12.24
CA ALA A 288 13.89 5.46 12.77
C ALA A 288 13.48 6.61 11.83
N ALA A 289 13.58 6.43 10.51
CA ALA A 289 13.11 7.41 9.54
C ALA A 289 11.60 7.62 9.62
N CYS A 290 10.83 6.54 9.69
CA CYS A 290 9.36 6.62 9.86
C CYS A 290 8.97 7.25 11.21
N ASP A 291 9.68 6.93 12.30
CA ASP A 291 9.42 7.53 13.62
C ASP A 291 9.68 9.05 13.61
N ARG A 292 10.77 9.52 12.95
CA ARG A 292 11.05 10.96 12.78
C ARG A 292 9.92 11.67 12.04
N LEU A 293 9.40 11.11 10.94
CA LEU A 293 8.26 11.67 10.21
C LEU A 293 7.03 11.78 11.09
N VAL A 294 6.67 10.72 11.80
CA VAL A 294 5.49 10.70 12.69
C VAL A 294 5.63 11.71 13.82
N ARG A 295 6.81 11.83 14.45
CA ARG A 295 7.10 12.84 15.48
C ARG A 295 7.01 14.28 14.97
N SER A 296 7.27 14.47 13.69
CA SER A 296 7.15 15.78 13.02
C SER A 296 5.71 16.08 12.55
N GLY A 297 4.73 15.27 12.98
CA GLY A 297 3.32 15.46 12.63
C GLY A 297 2.95 15.00 11.23
N VAL A 298 3.79 14.16 10.58
CA VAL A 298 3.56 13.61 9.25
C VAL A 298 3.12 12.15 9.35
N PRO A 299 1.82 11.84 9.23
CA PRO A 299 1.34 10.47 9.19
C PRO A 299 1.92 9.70 7.99
N VAL A 300 2.34 8.45 8.24
CA VAL A 300 2.95 7.60 7.21
C VAL A 300 2.05 6.43 6.87
N ASN A 301 1.74 6.29 5.59
CA ASN A 301 0.98 5.17 5.03
C ASN A 301 1.87 4.33 4.12
N ASN A 302 1.62 3.03 4.07
CA ASN A 302 2.30 2.13 3.14
C ASN A 302 1.40 1.74 1.96
N GLN A 303 1.98 1.78 0.77
CA GLN A 303 1.36 1.36 -0.49
C GLN A 303 2.19 0.24 -1.10
N SER A 304 1.95 -1.01 -0.69
CA SER A 304 2.62 -2.19 -1.26
C SER A 304 2.11 -2.49 -2.66
N VAL A 305 2.97 -3.05 -3.50
CA VAL A 305 2.60 -3.69 -4.76
C VAL A 305 2.70 -5.20 -4.58
N LEU A 306 1.69 -5.95 -5.02
CA LEU A 306 1.67 -7.41 -4.97
C LEU A 306 2.55 -7.97 -6.11
N LEU A 307 3.65 -8.62 -5.74
CA LEU A 307 4.71 -9.04 -6.64
C LEU A 307 4.99 -10.53 -6.48
N ARG A 308 5.00 -11.26 -7.61
CA ARG A 308 5.27 -12.70 -7.66
C ARG A 308 6.65 -13.03 -7.09
N GLY A 309 6.71 -14.00 -6.20
CA GLY A 309 7.95 -14.48 -5.56
C GLY A 309 8.57 -13.52 -4.55
N ILE A 310 7.91 -12.37 -4.29
CA ILE A 310 8.39 -11.36 -3.34
C ILE A 310 7.49 -11.28 -2.12
N ASN A 311 6.18 -11.09 -2.32
CA ASN A 311 5.23 -10.87 -1.24
C ASN A 311 3.83 -11.46 -1.54
N ASP A 312 3.76 -12.49 -2.36
CA ASP A 312 2.54 -13.10 -2.88
C ASP A 312 1.97 -14.23 -2.02
N THR A 313 2.29 -14.23 -0.73
CA THR A 313 1.72 -15.17 0.25
C THR A 313 1.07 -14.45 1.43
N VAL A 314 0.10 -15.11 2.07
CA VAL A 314 -0.58 -14.61 3.28
C VAL A 314 0.42 -14.34 4.40
N GLU A 315 1.38 -15.24 4.57
CA GLU A 315 2.40 -15.16 5.62
C GLU A 315 3.27 -13.91 5.45
N ILE A 316 3.86 -13.70 4.28
CA ILE A 316 4.75 -12.56 4.01
C ILE A 316 3.99 -11.25 4.16
N GLN A 317 2.76 -11.15 3.64
CA GLN A 317 1.94 -9.95 3.79
C GLN A 317 1.53 -9.69 5.24
N SER A 318 1.22 -10.72 6.00
CA SER A 318 0.91 -10.59 7.43
C SER A 318 2.12 -10.09 8.22
N ARG A 319 3.31 -10.67 8.00
CA ARG A 319 4.58 -10.22 8.63
C ARG A 319 4.90 -8.78 8.26
N LEU A 320 4.77 -8.41 6.99
CA LEU A 320 4.97 -7.04 6.52
C LEU A 320 4.02 -6.07 7.24
N CYS A 321 2.73 -6.33 7.19
CA CYS A 321 1.72 -5.41 7.71
C CYS A 321 1.78 -5.26 9.24
N GLN A 322 2.03 -6.35 9.95
CA GLN A 322 2.25 -6.32 11.42
C GLN A 322 3.54 -5.57 11.77
N GLY A 323 4.62 -5.79 11.00
CA GLY A 323 5.87 -5.05 11.15
C GLY A 323 5.71 -3.56 10.91
N LEU A 324 4.95 -3.16 9.89
CA LEU A 324 4.63 -1.77 9.61
C LEU A 324 3.91 -1.08 10.77
N LEU A 325 2.93 -1.75 11.40
CA LEU A 325 2.25 -1.18 12.58
C LEU A 325 3.20 -0.95 13.75
N ARG A 326 4.18 -1.84 13.97
CA ARG A 326 5.20 -1.67 15.04
C ARG A 326 6.02 -0.39 14.85
N ILE A 327 6.28 -0.01 13.59
CA ILE A 327 7.00 1.24 13.26
C ILE A 327 6.07 2.42 12.96
N LYS A 328 4.79 2.33 13.37
CA LYS A 328 3.76 3.38 13.22
C LYS A 328 3.44 3.75 11.76
N VAL A 329 3.64 2.83 10.83
CA VAL A 329 3.26 2.97 9.43
C VAL A 329 1.97 2.21 9.19
N ARG A 330 0.94 2.89 8.66
CA ARG A 330 -0.35 2.27 8.37
C ARG A 330 -0.30 1.49 7.05
N PRO A 331 -0.59 0.17 7.02
CA PRO A 331 -0.91 -0.54 5.77
C PRO A 331 -2.14 0.11 5.12
N TYR A 332 -1.94 0.78 3.97
CA TYR A 332 -3.00 1.55 3.33
C TYR A 332 -3.55 0.82 2.11
N TYR A 333 -2.70 0.61 1.10
CA TYR A 333 -3.07 -0.13 -0.09
C TYR A 333 -2.14 -1.33 -0.32
N LEU A 334 -2.72 -2.42 -0.85
CA LEU A 334 -2.03 -3.44 -1.61
C LEU A 334 -2.49 -3.29 -3.06
N PHE A 335 -1.58 -2.88 -3.95
CA PHE A 335 -1.87 -2.74 -5.38
C PHE A 335 -1.68 -4.07 -6.09
N GLN A 336 -2.60 -4.47 -6.94
CA GLN A 336 -2.29 -5.40 -8.01
C GLN A 336 -1.18 -4.77 -8.87
N CYS A 337 -0.16 -5.55 -9.24
CA CYS A 337 0.91 -5.04 -10.11
C CYS A 337 0.32 -4.62 -11.46
N ASP A 338 0.53 -3.35 -11.85
CA ASP A 338 0.04 -2.81 -13.11
C ASP A 338 0.66 -3.49 -14.33
N GLU A 339 -0.06 -3.46 -15.45
CA GLU A 339 0.38 -4.04 -16.70
C GLU A 339 1.39 -3.15 -17.43
N VAL A 340 2.54 -2.90 -16.75
CA VAL A 340 3.66 -2.16 -17.32
C VAL A 340 4.51 -3.09 -18.16
N GLU A 341 4.98 -2.63 -19.30
CA GLU A 341 5.95 -3.36 -20.12
C GLU A 341 7.23 -3.67 -19.32
N GLY A 342 7.67 -4.94 -19.33
CA GLY A 342 8.82 -5.42 -18.60
C GLY A 342 8.57 -5.65 -17.09
N THR A 343 7.31 -5.90 -16.70
CA THR A 343 6.94 -6.34 -15.34
C THR A 343 6.21 -7.68 -15.34
N GLU A 344 6.07 -8.34 -16.48
CA GLU A 344 5.28 -9.56 -16.67
C GLU A 344 5.66 -10.68 -15.69
N HIS A 345 6.95 -10.85 -15.44
CA HIS A 345 7.50 -11.85 -14.51
C HIS A 345 7.14 -11.58 -13.04
N LEU A 346 6.82 -10.34 -12.72
CA LEU A 346 6.46 -9.91 -11.35
C LEU A 346 4.95 -9.92 -11.08
N ARG A 347 4.11 -10.11 -12.11
CA ARG A 347 2.66 -10.04 -11.95
C ARG A 347 2.08 -11.31 -11.34
N THR A 348 1.10 -11.14 -10.47
CA THR A 348 0.30 -12.23 -9.88
C THR A 348 -1.11 -12.24 -10.48
N SER A 349 -1.86 -13.30 -10.22
CA SER A 349 -3.29 -13.31 -10.50
C SER A 349 -4.07 -12.48 -9.46
N LEU A 350 -5.23 -11.95 -9.86
CA LEU A 350 -6.15 -11.28 -8.94
C LEU A 350 -6.59 -12.20 -7.78
N ALA A 351 -6.76 -13.50 -8.07
CA ALA A 351 -7.11 -14.52 -7.09
C ALA A 351 -6.06 -14.62 -5.96
N THR A 352 -4.77 -14.42 -6.27
CA THR A 352 -3.70 -14.38 -5.26
C THR A 352 -3.93 -13.25 -4.25
N GLY A 353 -4.23 -12.05 -4.73
CA GLY A 353 -4.51 -10.90 -3.86
C GLY A 353 -5.77 -11.11 -3.00
N LEU A 354 -6.83 -11.64 -3.58
CA LEU A 354 -8.06 -11.99 -2.84
C LEU A 354 -7.80 -13.01 -1.75
N LYS A 355 -7.05 -14.09 -2.05
CA LYS A 355 -6.65 -15.12 -1.08
C LYS A 355 -5.84 -14.51 0.07
N ILE A 356 -4.92 -13.59 -0.22
CA ILE A 356 -4.11 -12.90 0.80
C ILE A 356 -5.01 -12.09 1.73
N ILE A 357 -5.89 -11.25 1.20
CA ILE A 357 -6.79 -10.43 2.04
C ILE A 357 -7.72 -11.31 2.87
N GLU A 358 -8.24 -12.40 2.30
CA GLU A 358 -9.08 -13.35 3.02
C GLU A 358 -8.33 -14.06 4.13
N GLY A 359 -7.09 -14.53 3.86
CA GLY A 359 -6.24 -15.20 4.85
C GLY A 359 -5.71 -14.29 5.96
N MET A 360 -5.67 -12.98 5.74
CA MET A 360 -5.31 -12.00 6.78
C MET A 360 -6.51 -11.59 7.64
N ARG A 361 -7.70 -11.52 7.05
CA ARG A 361 -8.89 -10.99 7.72
C ARG A 361 -9.41 -11.96 8.78
N GLY A 362 -9.48 -11.48 10.03
CA GLY A 362 -9.86 -12.31 11.18
C GLY A 362 -8.68 -12.99 11.90
N TYR A 363 -7.48 -13.03 11.27
CA TYR A 363 -6.27 -13.62 11.83
C TYR A 363 -5.23 -12.58 12.27
N THR A 364 -5.44 -11.31 11.90
CA THR A 364 -4.64 -10.18 12.38
C THR A 364 -5.55 -8.98 12.68
N SER A 365 -4.97 -7.93 13.31
CA SER A 365 -5.71 -6.67 13.56
C SER A 365 -6.27 -6.09 12.26
N GLY A 366 -7.48 -5.56 12.28
CA GLY A 366 -8.05 -4.83 11.15
C GLY A 366 -7.19 -3.66 10.67
N LEU A 367 -6.35 -3.08 11.56
CA LEU A 367 -5.37 -2.06 11.19
C LEU A 367 -4.24 -2.60 10.30
N ALA A 368 -3.96 -3.90 10.36
CA ALA A 368 -2.94 -4.56 9.55
C ALA A 368 -3.44 -5.04 8.19
N VAL A 369 -4.74 -4.97 7.90
CA VAL A 369 -5.30 -5.43 6.63
C VAL A 369 -5.43 -4.25 5.67
N PRO A 370 -4.60 -4.18 4.61
CA PRO A 370 -4.69 -3.10 3.62
C PRO A 370 -5.94 -3.25 2.74
N THR A 371 -6.31 -2.17 2.06
CA THR A 371 -7.28 -2.27 0.97
C THR A 371 -6.57 -2.79 -0.28
N PHE A 372 -6.97 -3.97 -0.76
CA PHE A 372 -6.49 -4.50 -2.05
C PHE A 372 -7.20 -3.78 -3.19
N VAL A 373 -6.43 -3.26 -4.14
CA VAL A 373 -6.94 -2.41 -5.23
C VAL A 373 -6.31 -2.79 -6.56
N ILE A 374 -7.08 -2.60 -7.62
CA ILE A 374 -6.61 -2.63 -9.00
C ILE A 374 -6.76 -1.26 -9.62
N ASP A 375 -5.81 -0.86 -10.44
CA ASP A 375 -5.97 0.28 -11.33
C ASP A 375 -6.52 -0.23 -12.66
N LEU A 376 -7.70 0.25 -13.05
CA LEU A 376 -8.36 -0.19 -14.27
C LEU A 376 -7.64 0.39 -15.49
N PRO A 377 -7.54 -0.40 -16.59
CA PRO A 377 -6.89 0.06 -17.82
C PRO A 377 -7.60 1.29 -18.40
N GLN A 378 -6.92 1.98 -19.32
CA GLN A 378 -7.42 3.17 -20.00
C GLN A 378 -7.83 4.31 -19.04
N GLY A 379 -7.11 4.44 -17.93
CA GLY A 379 -7.39 5.49 -16.95
C GLY A 379 -8.70 5.34 -16.19
N GLY A 380 -9.26 4.11 -16.14
CA GLY A 380 -10.54 3.82 -15.47
C GLY A 380 -10.52 4.03 -13.95
N GLY A 381 -9.33 4.35 -13.39
CA GLY A 381 -9.18 4.65 -11.98
C GLY A 381 -9.02 3.42 -11.08
N LYS A 382 -8.89 3.69 -9.81
CA LYS A 382 -8.61 2.70 -8.78
C LYS A 382 -9.91 2.10 -8.21
N VAL A 383 -9.99 0.77 -8.21
CA VAL A 383 -11.14 0.02 -7.69
C VAL A 383 -10.70 -0.92 -6.57
N PRO A 384 -11.33 -0.87 -5.38
CA PRO A 384 -11.08 -1.85 -4.33
C PRO A 384 -11.68 -3.21 -4.72
N VAL A 385 -10.91 -4.28 -4.53
CA VAL A 385 -11.34 -5.66 -4.74
C VAL A 385 -11.24 -6.40 -3.41
N GLN A 386 -12.35 -6.99 -2.98
CA GLN A 386 -12.44 -7.63 -1.68
C GLN A 386 -13.06 -9.03 -1.82
N PRO A 387 -12.73 -9.98 -0.92
CA PRO A 387 -13.46 -11.24 -0.84
C PRO A 387 -14.94 -11.01 -0.62
N ASN A 388 -15.79 -11.83 -1.26
CA ASN A 388 -17.21 -11.74 -1.08
C ASN A 388 -17.66 -12.43 0.22
N TYR A 389 -18.16 -11.67 1.17
CA TYR A 389 -18.71 -12.17 2.43
C TYR A 389 -20.25 -12.22 2.43
N VAL A 390 -20.94 -11.44 1.62
CA VAL A 390 -22.38 -11.50 1.43
C VAL A 390 -22.68 -12.52 0.34
N LEU A 391 -23.22 -13.69 0.73
CA LEU A 391 -23.48 -14.81 -0.18
C LEU A 391 -24.83 -14.66 -0.90
N ALA A 392 -25.83 -14.15 -0.18
CA ALA A 392 -27.15 -13.90 -0.73
C ALA A 392 -27.90 -12.80 0.04
N GLN A 393 -28.81 -12.12 -0.66
CA GLN A 393 -29.74 -11.16 -0.09
C GLN A 393 -31.15 -11.43 -0.63
N THR A 394 -32.09 -11.62 0.26
CA THR A 394 -33.49 -11.85 -0.06
C THR A 394 -34.39 -11.04 0.85
N GLY A 395 -35.10 -10.05 0.29
CA GLY A 395 -36.01 -9.21 1.09
C GLY A 395 -35.24 -8.45 2.19
N ASP A 396 -35.53 -8.80 3.43
CA ASP A 396 -34.90 -8.22 4.64
C ASP A 396 -33.92 -9.17 5.32
N GLU A 397 -33.47 -10.22 4.64
CA GLU A 397 -32.50 -11.18 5.13
C GLU A 397 -31.21 -11.17 4.29
N LEU A 398 -30.08 -11.38 4.97
CA LEU A 398 -28.76 -11.58 4.39
C LEU A 398 -28.20 -12.93 4.84
N LEU A 399 -27.55 -13.65 3.92
CA LEU A 399 -26.64 -14.74 4.22
C LEU A 399 -25.20 -14.20 4.16
N VAL A 400 -24.50 -14.28 5.27
CA VAL A 400 -23.12 -13.76 5.38
C VAL A 400 -22.21 -14.85 5.90
N ARG A 401 -21.06 -15.07 5.25
CA ARG A 401 -20.00 -15.94 5.77
C ARG A 401 -18.98 -15.14 6.59
N ASN A 402 -18.52 -15.72 7.70
CA ASN A 402 -17.42 -15.15 8.47
C ASN A 402 -16.05 -15.56 7.89
N TYR A 403 -14.96 -15.13 8.56
CA TYR A 403 -13.58 -15.46 8.18
C TYR A 403 -13.25 -16.97 8.27
N ARG A 404 -13.99 -17.77 9.03
CA ARG A 404 -13.88 -19.24 9.14
C ARG A 404 -14.76 -19.98 8.13
N GLY A 405 -15.49 -19.26 7.27
CA GLY A 405 -16.44 -19.86 6.33
C GLY A 405 -17.80 -20.21 6.92
N HIS A 406 -18.06 -19.99 8.21
CA HIS A 406 -19.36 -20.24 8.81
C HIS A 406 -20.38 -19.23 8.30
N ILE A 407 -21.60 -19.70 7.99
CA ILE A 407 -22.67 -18.90 7.41
C ILE A 407 -23.63 -18.44 8.51
N TYR A 408 -24.00 -17.19 8.46
CA TYR A 408 -24.90 -16.54 9.40
C TYR A 408 -26.06 -15.88 8.65
N HIS A 409 -27.25 -15.94 9.27
CA HIS A 409 -28.39 -15.16 8.86
C HIS A 409 -28.38 -13.82 9.60
N CYS A 410 -28.46 -12.74 8.86
CA CYS A 410 -28.49 -11.38 9.39
C CYS A 410 -29.74 -10.65 8.90
N HIS A 411 -30.36 -9.89 9.78
CA HIS A 411 -31.48 -9.04 9.38
C HIS A 411 -30.98 -7.79 8.65
N ASN A 412 -31.56 -7.50 7.48
CA ASN A 412 -31.26 -6.32 6.67
C ASN A 412 -32.49 -5.40 6.66
N PRO A 413 -32.57 -4.38 7.51
CA PRO A 413 -33.73 -3.51 7.62
C PRO A 413 -34.04 -2.85 6.27
N LYS A 414 -35.29 -2.90 5.85
CA LYS A 414 -35.77 -2.18 4.65
C LYS A 414 -35.55 -0.68 4.84
N PRO A 415 -35.07 0.06 3.81
CA PRO A 415 -35.05 1.51 3.87
C PRO A 415 -36.44 2.02 4.26
N LYS A 416 -36.53 2.79 5.33
CA LYS A 416 -37.79 3.45 5.68
C LYS A 416 -38.20 4.29 4.49
N ALA A 417 -39.41 4.05 3.94
CA ALA A 417 -40.05 5.01 3.04
C ALA A 417 -40.01 6.37 3.75
N LYS A 418 -39.63 7.45 3.01
CA LYS A 418 -39.47 8.80 3.58
C LYS A 418 -40.58 9.07 4.58
N THR A 419 -40.30 8.89 5.88
CA THR A 419 -41.23 9.25 6.95
C THR A 419 -41.34 10.76 6.86
N LYS A 420 -42.58 11.27 6.71
CA LYS A 420 -42.86 12.68 6.94
C LYS A 420 -42.21 13.03 8.28
N THR A 421 -41.35 14.03 8.30
CA THR A 421 -40.73 14.54 9.52
C THR A 421 -41.81 14.76 10.55
N VAL A 422 -41.84 13.94 11.58
CA VAL A 422 -42.73 14.16 12.72
C VAL A 422 -42.13 15.37 13.47
N PRO A 423 -42.90 16.43 13.68
CA PRO A 423 -42.41 17.61 14.41
C PRO A 423 -41.87 17.17 15.77
N VAL A 424 -40.77 17.75 16.23
CA VAL A 424 -40.13 17.42 17.53
C VAL A 424 -41.14 17.50 18.71
N ALA A 425 -42.13 18.39 18.60
CA ALA A 425 -43.24 18.52 19.58
C ALA A 425 -44.07 17.25 19.74
N ASP A 426 -44.19 16.40 18.69
CA ASP A 426 -44.96 15.17 18.76
C ASP A 426 -44.09 13.97 19.23
N LEU A 427 -42.77 14.06 19.15
CA LEU A 427 -41.83 13.06 19.69
C LEU A 427 -41.81 13.05 21.22
N VAL A 428 -42.06 14.21 21.87
CA VAL A 428 -42.12 14.34 23.32
C VAL A 428 -43.31 13.63 23.94
N LYS A 429 -44.38 13.41 23.18
CA LYS A 429 -45.59 12.70 23.64
C LYS A 429 -45.47 11.17 23.68
N VAL A 430 -44.40 10.62 23.07
CA VAL A 430 -44.18 9.16 22.95
C VAL A 430 -43.09 8.65 23.91
N ALA A 431 -42.48 9.54 24.72
CA ALA A 431 -41.55 9.13 25.74
C ALA A 431 -42.28 8.36 26.85
N VAL A 432 -42.34 7.05 26.74
CA VAL A 432 -42.75 6.17 27.83
C VAL A 432 -41.83 6.42 29.03
N PRO A 433 -42.32 6.71 30.23
CA PRO A 433 -41.45 6.92 31.40
C PRO A 433 -40.66 5.63 31.66
N VAL A 434 -39.34 5.72 31.56
CA VAL A 434 -38.46 4.63 31.95
C VAL A 434 -38.65 4.44 33.46
N LYS A 435 -39.33 3.34 33.85
CA LYS A 435 -39.38 2.93 35.26
C LYS A 435 -37.92 2.80 35.75
N LYS A 436 -37.50 3.65 36.66
CA LYS A 436 -36.22 3.50 37.36
C LYS A 436 -36.18 2.11 37.99
N ALA A 437 -35.43 1.20 37.43
CA ALA A 437 -35.07 -0.05 38.09
C ALA A 437 -34.28 0.33 39.32
N GLY A 438 -34.83 0.02 40.50
CA GLY A 438 -34.17 0.27 41.77
C GLY A 438 -32.86 -0.48 41.85
N ILE A 439 -31.77 0.24 41.99
CA ILE A 439 -30.46 -0.30 42.35
C ILE A 439 -30.64 -0.95 43.73
N ARG A 440 -30.53 -2.28 43.81
CA ARG A 440 -30.48 -2.97 45.12
C ARG A 440 -29.15 -2.64 45.76
N ASP A 441 -29.21 -2.24 47.05
CA ASP A 441 -28.09 -1.89 47.94
C ASP A 441 -27.18 -3.08 48.29
N ALA A 442 -26.80 -3.93 47.34
CA ALA A 442 -25.96 -5.09 47.61
C ALA A 442 -24.48 -4.95 47.21
N ASP A 443 -24.08 -3.87 46.52
CA ASP A 443 -22.69 -3.71 46.04
C ASP A 443 -21.92 -2.56 46.71
N ARG A 444 -22.28 -2.21 47.98
CA ARG A 444 -21.50 -1.31 48.80
C ARG A 444 -20.72 -2.07 49.86
N LEU A 445 -19.84 -2.98 49.46
CA LEU A 445 -18.84 -3.51 50.41
C LEU A 445 -17.66 -4.04 49.59
N SER A 446 -16.61 -3.25 49.53
CA SER A 446 -15.18 -3.55 49.47
C SER A 446 -14.40 -2.59 48.58
N LEU A 447 -14.17 -1.39 49.13
CA LEU A 447 -13.00 -0.57 48.79
C LEU A 447 -12.62 0.18 50.08
N ARG A 448 -12.02 -0.53 51.05
CA ARG A 448 -11.17 0.00 52.11
C ARG A 448 -10.21 -1.08 52.53
N SER A 449 -8.99 -1.06 51.97
CA SER A 449 -7.70 -1.25 52.63
C SER A 449 -6.63 -1.32 51.53
#